data_918734fd4159f22b04270cecc0f24842
#
_entry.id   918734fd4159f22b04270cecc0f24842
#
_cell.length_a   1.000
_cell.length_b   1.000
_cell.length_c   1.000
_cell.angle_alpha   90.00
_cell.angle_beta   90.00
_cell.angle_gamma   90.00
#
_symmetry.space_group_name_H-M   'P 1'
#
loop_
_entity.id
_entity.type
_entity.pdbx_description
1 polymer ?
#
loop_
_entity_poly.entity_id
_entity_poly.type
_entity_poly.pdbx_seq_one_letter_code
_entity_poly.pdbx_strand_id
1 'polypeptide(L)'
;VIAESETFELVEGNVYFPAESVSREHVRDSDTQSVCPWKGVASYYDVVVDGEVNPDAAWTYPEPKQAASQIQGHVAFWRGVTVER
;
A
#
# COMPACT_ATOMS: atom_id res chain seq x y z
N VAL A 1 -11.86 -4.78 -8.19
CA VAL A 1 -10.41 -4.95 -8.13
C VAL A 1 -9.74 -3.59 -7.96
N ILE A 2 -9.01 -3.41 -6.87
CA ILE A 2 -8.32 -2.15 -6.55
C ILE A 2 -6.89 -2.17 -7.12
N ALA A 3 -6.26 -3.33 -7.08
CA ALA A 3 -4.92 -3.52 -7.63
C ALA A 3 -4.83 -4.93 -8.22
N GLU A 4 -4.13 -5.05 -9.33
CA GLU A 4 -3.93 -6.34 -10.00
C GLU A 4 -2.57 -6.33 -10.69
N SER A 5 -1.73 -7.31 -10.37
CA SER A 5 -0.41 -7.43 -10.96
C SER A 5 0.09 -8.86 -10.86
N GLU A 6 0.80 -9.32 -11.89
CA GLU A 6 1.51 -10.59 -11.84
C GLU A 6 2.83 -10.47 -11.06
N THR A 7 3.30 -9.24 -10.87
CA THR A 7 4.52 -8.98 -10.12
C THR A 7 4.17 -8.26 -8.82
N PHE A 8 4.80 -8.68 -7.74
CA PHE A 8 4.64 -8.06 -6.43
C PHE A 8 5.87 -8.37 -5.58
N GLU A 9 6.00 -7.62 -4.47
CA GLU A 9 7.02 -7.90 -3.46
C GLU A 9 6.36 -8.41 -2.19
N LEU A 10 6.96 -9.37 -1.53
CA LEU A 10 6.46 -9.93 -0.27
C LEU A 10 7.41 -9.54 0.86
N VAL A 11 6.92 -8.77 1.82
CA VAL A 11 7.71 -8.31 2.97
C VAL A 11 6.88 -8.47 4.23
N GLU A 12 7.42 -9.19 5.20
CA GLU A 12 6.77 -9.44 6.50
C GLU A 12 5.36 -10.02 6.37
N GLY A 13 5.14 -10.86 5.35
CA GLY A 13 3.83 -11.45 5.10
C GLY A 13 2.85 -10.56 4.36
N ASN A 14 3.22 -9.32 4.05
CA ASN A 14 2.38 -8.40 3.28
C ASN A 14 2.77 -8.40 1.81
N VAL A 15 1.76 -8.36 0.94
CA VAL A 15 1.96 -8.27 -0.51
C VAL A 15 1.98 -6.81 -0.91
N TYR A 16 3.06 -6.38 -1.54
CA TYR A 16 3.22 -5.02 -2.04
C TYR A 16 3.08 -5.01 -3.55
N PHE A 17 2.09 -4.28 -4.05
CA PHE A 17 1.83 -4.16 -5.48
C PHE A 17 2.53 -2.94 -6.06
N PRO A 18 3.04 -3.02 -7.30
CA PRO A 18 3.55 -1.83 -7.98
C PRO A 18 2.50 -0.73 -8.01
N ALA A 19 2.91 0.52 -7.81
CA ALA A 19 1.97 1.64 -7.73
C ALA A 19 1.12 1.78 -8.99
N GLU A 20 1.67 1.50 -10.16
CA GLU A 20 0.95 1.56 -11.43
C GLU A 20 -0.16 0.51 -11.56
N SER A 21 -0.15 -0.54 -10.73
CA SER A 21 -1.19 -1.56 -10.75
C SER A 21 -2.39 -1.20 -9.86
N VAL A 22 -2.30 -0.13 -9.08
CA VAL A 22 -3.34 0.29 -8.14
C VAL A 22 -4.33 1.22 -8.84
N SER A 23 -5.63 0.93 -8.68
CA SER A 23 -6.69 1.76 -9.23
C SER A 23 -6.80 3.07 -8.44
N ARG A 24 -6.49 4.18 -9.08
CA ARG A 24 -6.52 5.50 -8.46
C ARG A 24 -7.92 5.95 -8.06
N GLU A 25 -8.94 5.37 -8.71
CA GLU A 25 -10.34 5.67 -8.37
C GLU A 25 -10.74 5.15 -7.00
N HIS A 26 -9.99 4.16 -6.48
CA HIS A 26 -10.33 3.48 -5.24
C HIS A 26 -9.41 3.85 -4.08
N VAL A 27 -8.48 4.76 -4.28
CA VAL A 27 -7.57 5.21 -3.21
C VAL A 27 -7.49 6.73 -3.20
N ARG A 28 -7.31 7.30 -2.01
CA ARG A 28 -7.04 8.72 -1.85
C ARG A 28 -6.04 8.91 -0.73
N ASP A 29 -5.30 10.01 -0.79
CA ASP A 29 -4.27 10.29 0.20
C ASP A 29 -4.89 10.47 1.59
N SER A 30 -4.22 9.90 2.60
CA SER A 30 -4.53 10.11 4.00
C SER A 30 -3.42 10.94 4.63
N ASP A 31 -3.74 11.65 5.70
CA ASP A 31 -2.75 12.41 6.47
C ASP A 31 -1.97 11.53 7.46
N THR A 32 -2.34 10.26 7.57
CA THR A 32 -1.70 9.34 8.49
C THR A 32 -0.32 8.93 8.01
N GLN A 33 0.63 8.89 8.94
CA GLN A 33 1.97 8.37 8.70
C GLN A 33 2.41 7.54 9.90
N SER A 34 3.28 6.58 9.66
CA SER A 34 3.92 5.80 10.72
C SER A 34 5.39 5.58 10.39
N VAL A 35 6.18 5.22 11.41
CA VAL A 35 7.62 5.01 11.22
C VAL A 35 7.95 3.56 11.52
N CYS A 36 8.61 2.91 10.56
CA CYS A 36 9.20 1.59 10.76
C CYS A 36 10.71 1.76 10.84
N PRO A 37 11.36 1.29 11.93
CA PRO A 37 12.79 1.55 12.12
C PRO A 37 13.69 1.07 10.97
N TRP A 38 13.29 -0.01 10.28
CA TRP A 38 14.13 -0.53 9.20
C TRP A 38 13.61 -0.19 7.80
N LYS A 39 12.31 0.10 7.65
CA LYS A 39 11.72 0.42 6.35
C LYS A 39 11.63 1.91 6.06
N GLY A 40 11.46 2.72 7.09
CA GLY A 40 11.32 4.17 6.93
C GLY A 40 9.93 4.68 7.30
N VAL A 41 9.52 5.78 6.69
CA VAL A 41 8.21 6.40 6.95
C VAL A 41 7.18 5.87 5.97
N ALA A 42 6.09 5.30 6.50
CA ALA A 42 4.94 4.87 5.71
C ALA A 42 3.94 6.00 5.58
N SER A 43 3.45 6.23 4.38
CA SER A 43 2.32 7.11 4.11
C SER A 43 1.10 6.26 3.78
N TYR A 44 -0.06 6.64 4.28
CA TYR A 44 -1.27 5.83 4.17
C TYR A 44 -2.23 6.39 3.12
N TYR A 45 -3.08 5.51 2.61
CA TYR A 45 -4.19 5.85 1.74
C TYR A 45 -5.49 5.34 2.33
N ASP A 46 -6.56 6.10 2.13
CA ASP A 46 -7.91 5.58 2.35
C ASP A 46 -8.32 4.79 1.11
N VAL A 47 -9.02 3.69 1.32
CA VAL A 47 -9.59 2.89 0.23
C VAL A 47 -11.08 3.21 0.12
N VAL A 48 -11.53 3.57 -1.09
CA VAL A 48 -12.91 3.96 -1.34
C VAL A 48 -13.53 2.98 -2.35
N VAL A 49 -14.60 2.30 -1.93
CA VAL A 49 -15.32 1.35 -2.77
C VAL A 49 -16.82 1.58 -2.59
N ASP A 50 -17.53 1.79 -3.70
CA ASP A 50 -18.98 2.02 -3.69
C ASP A 50 -19.42 3.10 -2.71
N GLY A 51 -18.65 4.18 -2.60
CA GLY A 51 -18.95 5.30 -1.72
C GLY A 51 -18.57 5.07 -0.25
N GLU A 52 -18.11 3.87 0.11
CA GLU A 52 -17.65 3.58 1.45
C GLU A 52 -16.15 3.83 1.58
N VAL A 53 -15.78 4.56 2.63
CA VAL A 53 -14.37 4.87 2.91
C VAL A 53 -13.86 3.94 3.99
N ASN A 54 -12.78 3.23 3.68
CA ASN A 54 -12.05 2.41 4.63
C ASN A 54 -10.75 3.18 4.96
N PRO A 55 -10.70 3.90 6.08
CA PRO A 55 -9.59 4.81 6.35
C PRO A 55 -8.29 4.05 6.64
N ASP A 56 -7.20 4.56 6.09
CA ASP A 56 -5.86 4.03 6.30
C ASP A 56 -5.73 2.54 5.96
N ALA A 57 -6.47 2.09 4.94
CA ALA A 57 -6.52 0.69 4.55
C ALA A 57 -5.42 0.26 3.58
N ALA A 58 -4.59 1.20 3.15
CA ALA A 58 -3.42 0.93 2.32
C ALA A 58 -2.26 1.80 2.76
N TRP A 59 -1.04 1.36 2.46
CA TRP A 59 0.15 2.17 2.78
C TRP A 59 1.25 1.97 1.74
N THR A 60 2.16 2.93 1.71
CA THR A 60 3.33 2.90 0.85
C THR A 60 4.53 3.51 1.57
N TYR A 61 5.72 3.15 1.14
CA TYR A 61 6.97 3.78 1.59
C TYR A 61 7.54 4.56 0.40
N PRO A 62 7.26 5.88 0.30
CA PRO A 62 7.73 6.67 -0.85
C PRO A 62 9.26 6.77 -0.90
N GLU A 63 9.89 6.82 0.26
CA GLU A 63 11.34 6.90 0.39
C GLU A 63 11.82 5.88 1.42
N PRO A 64 11.75 4.57 1.11
CA PRO A 64 12.15 3.55 2.07
C PRO A 64 13.65 3.59 2.31
N LYS A 65 14.06 3.12 3.49
CA LYS A 65 15.48 2.93 3.79
C LYS A 65 16.06 1.88 2.84
N GLN A 66 17.37 1.90 2.66
CA GLN A 66 18.05 1.01 1.72
C GLN A 66 17.70 -0.47 1.95
N ALA A 67 17.56 -0.90 3.20
CA ALA A 67 17.21 -2.28 3.53
C ALA A 67 15.84 -2.72 2.98
N ALA A 68 14.96 -1.77 2.63
CA ALA A 68 13.64 -2.04 2.09
C ALA A 68 13.43 -1.41 0.71
N SER A 69 14.49 -1.16 -0.04
CA SER A 69 14.42 -0.48 -1.33
C SER A 69 13.55 -1.20 -2.35
N GLN A 70 13.38 -2.51 -2.23
CA GLN A 70 12.54 -3.29 -3.17
C GLN A 70 11.06 -2.90 -3.12
N ILE A 71 10.58 -2.28 -2.03
CA ILE A 71 9.18 -1.88 -1.91
C ILE A 71 8.94 -0.41 -2.28
N GLN A 72 9.97 0.31 -2.72
CA GLN A 72 9.79 1.69 -3.18
C GLN A 72 8.76 1.74 -4.32
N GLY A 73 7.78 2.62 -4.20
CA GLY A 73 6.73 2.76 -5.21
C GLY A 73 5.71 1.62 -5.21
N HIS A 74 5.68 0.80 -4.18
CA HIS A 74 4.70 -0.29 -4.03
C HIS A 74 3.69 0.06 -2.95
N VAL A 75 2.50 -0.53 -3.05
CA VAL A 75 1.38 -0.30 -2.12
C VAL A 75 0.91 -1.62 -1.54
N ALA A 76 0.71 -1.65 -0.22
CA ALA A 76 0.14 -2.79 0.49
C ALA A 76 -1.24 -2.43 1.03
N PHE A 77 -2.08 -3.43 1.25
CA PHE A 77 -3.47 -3.27 1.70
C PHE A 77 -3.73 -4.08 2.95
N TRP A 78 -4.67 -3.60 3.78
CA TRP A 78 -5.14 -4.31 4.97
C TRP A 78 -6.57 -3.86 5.33
N ARG A 79 -7.02 -4.11 6.55
CA ARG A 79 -8.31 -3.63 7.12
C ARG A 79 -9.51 -3.96 6.25
N GLY A 80 -9.67 -5.23 5.92
CA GLY A 80 -10.83 -5.70 5.19
C GLY A 80 -10.66 -5.71 3.67
N VAL A 81 -9.51 -5.26 3.18
CA VAL A 81 -9.18 -5.40 1.75
C VAL A 81 -8.66 -6.82 1.53
N THR A 82 -9.34 -7.57 0.67
CA THR A 82 -8.91 -8.93 0.33
C THR A 82 -7.77 -8.90 -0.68
N VAL A 83 -6.68 -9.61 -0.36
CA VAL A 83 -5.53 -9.73 -1.25
C VAL A 83 -5.44 -11.17 -1.74
N GLU A 84 -5.45 -11.35 -3.04
CA GLU A 84 -5.27 -12.65 -3.70
C GLU A 84 -3.96 -12.67 -4.47
N ARG A 85 -3.23 -13.76 -4.36
CA ARG A 85 -1.94 -13.95 -5.03
C ARG A 85 -2.05 -14.88 -6.22
#